data_350b283c1365e5ca9e6c96a6a3de3fd7
#
_entry.id   350b283c1365e5ca9e6c96a6a3de3fd7
#
_cell.length_a   1.000
_cell.length_b   1.000
_cell.length_c   1.000
_cell.angle_alpha   90.00
_cell.angle_beta   90.00
_cell.angle_gamma   90.00
#
_symmetry.space_group_name_H-M   'P 1'
#
loop_
_entity.id
_entity.type
_entity.pdbx_description
1 polymer ?
#
loop_
_entity_poly.entity_id
_entity_poly.type
_entity_poly.pdbx_seq_one_letter_code
_entity_poly.pdbx_strand_id
1 'polypeptide(L)'
;FIRRRDAKPGEVFLGVVHRIDRPVSGAVIFAKTSKALARLNEMIRRGEIKKTYWALTESRPDPEEGELCHYILRNEKTNRSRALDAPRGDAKLAKLRYRTLGASARYTLVEVDLLTGRHHQIRAQLSKIGCPIKGDLKYGARRSNPDGGISLHSYRVDFIHPVRRERIVVTAPVPKEDNLWAFFARQFSLLPCEF
;
A
#
# COMPACT_ATOMS: atom_id res chain seq x y z
N PHE A 1 2.40 -2.11 24.87
CA PHE A 1 2.97 -3.35 24.29
C PHE A 1 4.50 -3.33 24.34
N ILE A 2 5.18 -2.37 23.67
CA ILE A 2 6.66 -2.30 23.58
C ILE A 2 7.33 -2.24 24.97
N ARG A 3 6.80 -1.42 25.88
CA ARG A 3 7.32 -1.32 27.25
C ARG A 3 7.34 -2.67 27.97
N ARG A 4 6.25 -3.45 27.82
CA ARG A 4 6.15 -4.80 28.43
C ARG A 4 7.03 -5.81 27.72
N ARG A 5 6.99 -5.86 26.38
CA ARG A 5 7.75 -6.83 25.58
C ARG A 5 9.26 -6.67 25.76
N ASP A 6 9.76 -5.42 25.76
CA ASP A 6 11.19 -5.12 25.77
C ASP A 6 11.71 -4.79 27.16
N ALA A 7 10.90 -4.97 28.23
CA ALA A 7 11.21 -4.69 29.64
C ALA A 7 11.88 -3.31 29.87
N LYS A 8 11.43 -2.28 29.14
CA LYS A 8 12.07 -0.96 29.17
C LYS A 8 11.62 -0.16 30.41
N PRO A 9 12.57 0.35 31.22
CA PRO A 9 12.24 1.32 32.25
C PRO A 9 11.86 2.66 31.61
N GLY A 10 10.85 3.34 32.15
CA GLY A 10 10.43 4.67 31.72
C GLY A 10 9.59 4.74 30.46
N GLU A 11 9.56 5.91 29.82
CA GLU A 11 8.78 6.16 28.63
C GLU A 11 9.37 5.49 27.38
N VAL A 12 8.51 5.06 26.48
CA VAL A 12 8.88 4.34 25.26
C VAL A 12 8.61 5.20 24.04
N PHE A 13 9.65 5.53 23.30
CA PHE A 13 9.52 6.19 22.01
C PHE A 13 8.95 5.24 20.96
N LEU A 14 7.95 5.72 20.20
CA LEU A 14 7.40 5.03 19.04
C LEU A 14 7.14 6.06 17.94
N GLY A 15 7.98 6.06 16.90
CA GLY A 15 7.86 6.95 15.76
C GLY A 15 7.17 6.27 14.58
N VAL A 16 6.20 6.96 13.95
CA VAL A 16 5.53 6.49 12.73
C VAL A 16 6.43 6.81 11.54
N VAL A 17 6.92 5.78 10.84
CA VAL A 17 7.78 5.93 9.66
C VAL A 17 6.94 6.18 8.42
N HIS A 18 5.89 5.38 8.24
CA HIS A 18 4.87 5.58 7.20
C HIS A 18 3.51 5.12 7.73
N ARG A 19 2.48 5.45 7.00
CA ARG A 19 1.10 5.09 7.34
C ARG A 19 0.40 4.48 6.14
N ILE A 20 -0.59 3.65 6.41
CA ILE A 20 -1.60 3.20 5.45
C ILE A 20 -2.91 3.95 5.72
N ASP A 21 -3.83 3.97 4.75
CA ASP A 21 -5.14 4.57 4.94
C ASP A 21 -5.97 3.75 5.95
N ARG A 22 -6.89 4.39 6.66
CA ARG A 22 -7.71 3.75 7.70
C ARG A 22 -8.38 2.43 7.26
N PRO A 23 -8.97 2.32 6.05
CA PRO A 23 -9.62 1.08 5.60
C PRO A 23 -8.66 0.06 4.97
N VAL A 24 -7.34 0.25 5.03
CA VAL A 24 -6.30 -0.60 4.44
C VAL A 24 -5.66 -1.46 5.52
N SER A 25 -5.41 -2.72 5.22
CA SER A 25 -4.70 -3.66 6.10
C SER A 25 -3.23 -3.83 5.70
N GLY A 26 -2.46 -4.54 6.53
CA GLY A 26 -1.10 -4.98 6.20
C GLY A 26 0.02 -4.37 7.02
N ALA A 27 1.24 -4.43 6.49
CA ALA A 27 2.46 -4.05 7.17
C ALA A 27 2.63 -2.53 7.31
N VAL A 28 3.02 -2.10 8.51
CA VAL A 28 3.39 -0.72 8.83
C VAL A 28 4.70 -0.71 9.62
N ILE A 29 5.62 0.20 9.28
CA ILE A 29 6.90 0.34 9.94
C ILE A 29 6.81 1.41 11.04
N PHE A 30 7.24 1.05 12.24
CA PHE A 30 7.44 1.96 13.37
C PHE A 30 8.89 1.97 13.81
N ALA A 31 9.43 3.14 14.14
CA ALA A 31 10.76 3.29 14.69
C ALA A 31 10.72 3.31 16.24
N LYS A 32 11.58 2.53 16.87
CA LYS A 32 11.68 2.43 18.35
C LYS A 32 12.62 3.47 18.95
N THR A 33 13.25 4.31 18.12
CA THR A 33 14.10 5.44 18.55
C THR A 33 14.00 6.59 17.56
N SER A 34 14.27 7.82 18.01
CA SER A 34 14.30 9.01 17.15
C SER A 34 15.38 8.91 16.05
N LYS A 35 16.55 8.36 16.37
CA LYS A 35 17.61 8.11 15.38
C LYS A 35 17.17 7.13 14.29
N ALA A 36 16.46 6.06 14.67
CA ALA A 36 15.92 5.11 13.68
C ALA A 36 14.84 5.78 12.82
N LEU A 37 13.96 6.60 13.41
CA LEU A 37 12.95 7.35 12.68
C LEU A 37 13.57 8.26 11.62
N ALA A 38 14.58 9.05 11.98
CA ALA A 38 15.27 9.94 11.05
C ALA A 38 15.89 9.17 9.85
N ARG A 39 16.59 8.05 10.13
CA ARG A 39 17.21 7.21 9.10
C ARG A 39 16.17 6.57 8.18
N LEU A 40 15.10 6.00 8.73
CA LEU A 40 14.05 5.36 7.94
C LEU A 40 13.27 6.38 7.09
N ASN A 41 13.02 7.58 7.60
CA ASN A 41 12.42 8.66 6.83
C ASN A 41 13.32 9.10 5.65
N GLU A 42 14.64 9.14 5.86
CA GLU A 42 15.59 9.41 4.78
C GLU A 42 15.55 8.31 3.72
N MET A 43 15.54 7.05 4.12
CA MET A 43 15.42 5.91 3.22
C MET A 43 14.12 5.95 2.40
N ILE A 44 12.99 6.37 3.00
CA ILE A 44 11.73 6.59 2.26
C ILE A 44 11.91 7.68 1.20
N ARG A 45 12.54 8.81 1.54
CA ARG A 45 12.78 9.91 0.58
C ARG A 45 13.64 9.46 -0.60
N ARG A 46 14.61 8.57 -0.36
CA ARG A 46 15.50 8.01 -1.40
C ARG A 46 14.90 6.82 -2.16
N GLY A 47 13.70 6.35 -1.77
CA GLY A 47 13.08 5.17 -2.40
C GLY A 47 13.76 3.85 -2.05
N GLU A 48 14.53 3.80 -0.97
CA GLU A 48 15.26 2.61 -0.51
C GLU A 48 14.37 1.62 0.26
N ILE A 49 13.15 2.00 0.60
CA ILE A 49 12.14 1.12 1.20
C ILE A 49 11.12 0.76 0.14
N LYS A 50 11.20 -0.46 -0.37
CA LYS A 50 10.22 -1.00 -1.32
C LYS A 50 8.94 -1.38 -0.58
N LYS A 51 7.81 -1.03 -1.15
CA LYS A 51 6.47 -1.32 -0.60
C LYS A 51 5.61 -1.92 -1.69
N THR A 52 5.26 -3.17 -1.53
CA THR A 52 4.39 -3.88 -2.44
C THR A 52 3.00 -4.03 -1.81
N TYR A 53 1.98 -3.68 -2.55
CA TYR A 53 0.58 -3.82 -2.15
C TYR A 53 -0.12 -4.85 -3.03
N TRP A 54 -1.09 -5.52 -2.46
CA TRP A 54 -2.07 -6.30 -3.19
C TRP A 54 -3.41 -5.58 -3.17
N ALA A 55 -4.05 -5.48 -4.34
CA ALA A 55 -5.35 -4.86 -4.51
C ALA A 55 -6.30 -5.81 -5.24
N LEU A 56 -7.50 -6.01 -4.72
CA LEU A 56 -8.57 -6.67 -5.45
C LEU A 56 -9.38 -5.60 -6.18
N THR A 57 -9.36 -5.62 -7.51
CA THR A 57 -10.06 -4.65 -8.34
C THR A 57 -11.34 -5.24 -8.94
N GLU A 58 -12.36 -4.40 -9.21
CA GLU A 58 -13.63 -4.80 -9.82
C GLU A 58 -13.54 -4.98 -11.35
N SER A 59 -12.43 -4.52 -11.94
CA SER A 59 -12.14 -4.68 -13.36
C SER A 59 -10.69 -5.12 -13.51
N ARG A 60 -10.41 -5.82 -14.62
CA ARG A 60 -9.04 -6.20 -15.01
C ARG A 60 -8.36 -5.01 -15.66
N PRO A 61 -7.15 -4.63 -15.24
CA PRO A 61 -6.37 -3.61 -15.95
C PRO A 61 -6.04 -4.03 -17.37
N ASP A 62 -6.09 -3.09 -18.29
CA ASP A 62 -5.63 -3.25 -19.67
C ASP A 62 -4.71 -2.06 -20.00
N PRO A 63 -3.40 -2.29 -20.25
CA PRO A 63 -2.69 -3.59 -20.20
C PRO A 63 -2.64 -4.22 -18.80
N GLU A 64 -2.31 -5.52 -18.72
CA GLU A 64 -2.27 -6.27 -17.45
C GLU A 64 -1.13 -5.86 -16.52
N GLU A 65 -0.11 -5.20 -17.04
CA GLU A 65 1.02 -4.63 -16.31
C GLU A 65 1.43 -3.28 -16.90
N GLY A 66 2.04 -2.45 -16.06
CA GLY A 66 2.51 -1.15 -16.53
C GLY A 66 2.93 -0.23 -15.38
N GLU A 67 3.30 0.99 -15.76
CA GLU A 67 3.60 2.08 -14.83
C GLU A 67 2.53 3.17 -14.94
N LEU A 68 1.96 3.59 -13.82
CA LEU A 68 1.05 4.73 -13.74
C LEU A 68 1.82 5.95 -13.23
N CYS A 69 1.89 6.96 -14.08
CA CYS A 69 2.51 8.24 -13.78
C CYS A 69 1.46 9.34 -13.87
N HIS A 70 1.02 9.86 -12.71
CA HIS A 70 -0.01 10.88 -12.61
C HIS A 70 0.39 11.96 -11.61
N TYR A 71 -0.39 13.03 -11.55
CA TYR A 71 -0.27 14.07 -10.52
C TYR A 71 -1.44 13.93 -9.54
N ILE A 72 -1.14 13.73 -8.26
CA ILE A 72 -2.16 13.60 -7.22
C ILE A 72 -2.47 14.95 -6.61
N LEU A 73 -3.70 15.39 -6.81
CA LEU A 73 -4.29 16.58 -6.19
C LEU A 73 -5.17 16.16 -5.01
N ARG A 74 -4.82 16.58 -3.80
CA ARG A 74 -5.60 16.30 -2.59
C ARG A 74 -6.67 17.38 -2.39
N ASN A 75 -7.89 16.96 -2.12
CA ASN A 75 -8.94 17.80 -1.57
C ASN A 75 -9.09 17.50 -0.08
N GLU A 76 -8.68 18.44 0.77
CA GLU A 76 -8.70 18.24 2.23
C GLU A 76 -10.14 18.26 2.80
N LYS A 77 -11.03 19.07 2.23
CA LYS A 77 -12.43 19.19 2.68
C LYS A 77 -13.18 17.86 2.52
N THR A 78 -12.95 17.14 1.42
CA THR A 78 -13.60 15.85 1.14
C THR A 78 -12.72 14.67 1.55
N ASN A 79 -11.49 14.90 2.01
CA ASN A 79 -10.48 13.87 2.27
C ASN A 79 -10.37 12.87 1.10
N ARG A 80 -10.31 13.40 -0.14
CA ARG A 80 -10.21 12.63 -1.39
C ARG A 80 -9.04 13.13 -2.22
N SER A 81 -8.45 12.27 -3.03
CA SER A 81 -7.43 12.63 -4.02
C SER A 81 -7.91 12.36 -5.44
N ARG A 82 -7.43 13.15 -6.40
CA ARG A 82 -7.68 12.93 -7.83
C ARG A 82 -6.33 12.70 -8.53
N ALA A 83 -6.29 11.71 -9.39
CA ALA A 83 -5.16 11.48 -10.29
C ALA A 83 -5.40 12.26 -11.59
N LEU A 84 -4.44 13.12 -11.94
CA LEU A 84 -4.47 14.01 -13.11
C LEU A 84 -3.34 13.63 -14.06
N ASP A 85 -3.54 13.82 -15.36
CA ASP A 85 -2.51 13.54 -16.39
C ASP A 85 -1.46 14.65 -16.47
N ALA A 86 -1.82 15.86 -16.04
CA ALA A 86 -0.93 17.02 -16.04
C ALA A 86 -0.89 17.69 -14.65
N PRO A 87 0.20 18.40 -14.31
CA PRO A 87 0.29 19.15 -13.07
C PRO A 87 -0.77 20.26 -13.00
N ARG A 88 -1.43 20.39 -11.85
CA ARG A 88 -2.42 21.44 -11.58
C ARG A 88 -2.38 21.85 -10.12
N GLY A 89 -2.20 23.14 -9.83
CA GLY A 89 -2.11 23.64 -8.46
C GLY A 89 -0.99 22.97 -7.67
N ASP A 90 -1.29 22.47 -6.49
CA ASP A 90 -0.36 21.75 -5.61
C ASP A 90 -0.29 20.23 -5.84
N ALA A 91 -0.80 19.76 -6.97
CA ALA A 91 -0.74 18.35 -7.35
C ALA A 91 0.71 17.84 -7.42
N LYS A 92 0.97 16.68 -6.82
CA LYS A 92 2.31 16.10 -6.69
C LYS A 92 2.45 14.87 -7.57
N LEU A 93 3.60 14.77 -8.26
CA LEU A 93 3.94 13.60 -9.06
C LEU A 93 3.84 12.31 -8.22
N ALA A 94 3.19 11.31 -8.79
CA ALA A 94 2.89 10.02 -8.20
C ALA A 94 3.14 8.89 -9.20
N LYS A 95 3.99 7.94 -8.82
CA LYS A 95 4.37 6.81 -9.66
C LYS A 95 4.15 5.50 -8.92
N LEU A 96 3.60 4.53 -9.61
CA LEU A 96 3.53 3.13 -9.19
C LEU A 96 3.69 2.21 -10.40
N ARG A 97 4.14 1.00 -10.17
CA ARG A 97 4.05 -0.11 -11.14
C ARG A 97 2.99 -1.07 -10.68
N TYR A 98 2.35 -1.72 -11.62
CA TYR A 98 1.37 -2.74 -11.31
C TYR A 98 1.48 -3.92 -12.28
N ARG A 99 1.06 -5.08 -11.81
CA ARG A 99 0.82 -6.26 -12.64
C ARG A 99 -0.37 -7.05 -12.13
N THR A 100 -1.12 -7.62 -13.04
CA THR A 100 -2.18 -8.57 -12.74
C THR A 100 -1.54 -9.92 -12.36
N LEU A 101 -1.84 -10.41 -11.16
CA LEU A 101 -1.40 -11.74 -10.73
C LEU A 101 -2.40 -12.82 -11.11
N GLY A 102 -3.70 -12.53 -11.06
CA GLY A 102 -4.74 -13.47 -11.41
C GLY A 102 -6.13 -12.84 -11.31
N ALA A 103 -7.12 -13.59 -11.78
CA ALA A 103 -8.50 -13.16 -11.76
C ALA A 103 -9.44 -14.27 -11.27
N SER A 104 -10.52 -13.87 -10.62
CA SER A 104 -11.71 -14.68 -10.37
C SER A 104 -12.82 -14.27 -11.34
N ALA A 105 -14.01 -14.85 -11.22
CA ALA A 105 -15.15 -14.48 -12.07
C ALA A 105 -15.54 -12.98 -12.00
N ARG A 106 -15.22 -12.28 -10.92
CA ARG A 106 -15.67 -10.90 -10.68
C ARG A 106 -14.58 -9.93 -10.25
N TYR A 107 -13.41 -10.42 -9.83
CA TYR A 107 -12.36 -9.59 -9.24
C TYR A 107 -11.00 -10.02 -9.75
N THR A 108 -10.11 -9.06 -9.85
CA THR A 108 -8.73 -9.27 -10.29
C THR A 108 -7.78 -8.93 -9.15
N LEU A 109 -6.81 -9.80 -8.88
CA LEU A 109 -5.71 -9.51 -7.99
C LEU A 109 -4.62 -8.77 -8.75
N VAL A 110 -4.34 -7.57 -8.31
CA VAL A 110 -3.29 -6.69 -8.85
C VAL A 110 -2.23 -6.48 -7.78
N GLU A 111 -0.99 -6.77 -8.13
CA GLU A 111 0.18 -6.38 -7.34
C GLU A 111 0.61 -4.98 -7.73
N VAL A 112 0.95 -4.16 -6.75
CA VAL A 112 1.33 -2.76 -6.93
C VAL A 112 2.63 -2.47 -6.19
N ASP A 113 3.67 -2.07 -6.93
CA ASP A 113 4.88 -1.49 -6.40
C ASP A 113 4.74 0.02 -6.27
N LEU A 114 4.77 0.50 -5.03
CA LEU A 114 4.54 1.91 -4.73
C LEU A 114 5.87 2.68 -4.76
N LEU A 115 6.14 3.39 -5.86
CA LEU A 115 7.36 4.18 -6.06
C LEU A 115 7.32 5.53 -5.34
N THR A 116 6.13 6.10 -5.16
CA THR A 116 5.88 7.31 -4.36
C THR A 116 4.74 7.05 -3.37
N GLY A 117 4.62 7.85 -2.31
CA GLY A 117 3.60 7.66 -1.26
C GLY A 117 2.69 8.88 -1.11
N ARG A 118 1.85 9.21 -2.11
CA ARG A 118 0.88 10.31 -2.02
C ARG A 118 -0.41 9.84 -1.34
N HIS A 119 -1.14 10.78 -0.77
CA HIS A 119 -2.43 10.52 -0.13
C HIS A 119 -3.39 9.79 -1.08
N HIS A 120 -3.92 8.64 -0.68
CA HIS A 120 -4.81 7.76 -1.45
C HIS A 120 -4.27 7.38 -2.84
N GLN A 121 -2.96 7.34 -3.04
CA GLN A 121 -2.34 7.24 -4.36
C GLN A 121 -2.84 6.02 -5.15
N ILE A 122 -2.70 4.80 -4.61
CA ILE A 122 -3.09 3.56 -5.31
C ILE A 122 -4.59 3.60 -5.65
N ARG A 123 -5.41 4.02 -4.71
CA ARG A 123 -6.87 4.13 -4.86
C ARG A 123 -7.26 5.07 -6.00
N ALA A 124 -6.65 6.26 -6.03
CA ALA A 124 -6.93 7.27 -7.05
C ALA A 124 -6.42 6.87 -8.44
N GLN A 125 -5.24 6.26 -8.51
CA GLN A 125 -4.64 5.86 -9.78
C GLN A 125 -5.33 4.64 -10.40
N LEU A 126 -5.65 3.61 -9.62
CA LEU A 126 -6.40 2.46 -10.11
C LEU A 126 -7.83 2.85 -10.52
N SER A 127 -8.50 3.68 -9.74
CA SER A 127 -9.83 4.22 -10.11
C SER A 127 -9.78 5.00 -11.43
N LYS A 128 -8.72 5.79 -11.66
CA LYS A 128 -8.57 6.58 -12.89
C LYS A 128 -8.47 5.72 -14.15
N ILE A 129 -7.84 4.55 -14.06
CA ILE A 129 -7.76 3.60 -15.19
C ILE A 129 -8.97 2.65 -15.25
N GLY A 130 -10.08 2.96 -14.56
CA GLY A 130 -11.31 2.16 -14.59
C GLY A 130 -11.27 0.87 -13.76
N CYS A 131 -10.30 0.72 -12.87
CA CYS A 131 -10.10 -0.46 -12.02
C CYS A 131 -10.27 -0.12 -10.52
N PRO A 132 -11.48 0.28 -10.06
CA PRO A 132 -11.70 0.62 -8.66
C PRO A 132 -11.44 -0.60 -7.76
N ILE A 133 -10.87 -0.33 -6.57
CA ILE A 133 -10.61 -1.36 -5.57
C ILE A 133 -11.92 -1.79 -4.93
N LYS A 134 -12.16 -3.10 -4.82
CA LYS A 134 -13.33 -3.70 -4.15
C LYS A 134 -13.53 -3.08 -2.76
N GLY A 135 -14.74 -2.62 -2.48
CA GLY A 135 -15.10 -1.97 -1.21
C GLY A 135 -14.87 -0.46 -1.17
N ASP A 136 -14.13 0.11 -2.13
CA ASP A 136 -13.77 1.53 -2.11
C ASP A 136 -14.83 2.41 -2.79
N LEU A 137 -15.95 2.62 -2.10
CA LEU A 137 -17.05 3.50 -2.58
C LEU A 137 -16.54 4.92 -2.89
N LYS A 138 -15.57 5.42 -2.13
CA LYS A 138 -15.00 6.75 -2.36
C LYS A 138 -14.35 6.88 -3.74
N TYR A 139 -13.86 5.77 -4.29
CA TYR A 139 -13.17 5.71 -5.57
C TYR A 139 -13.87 4.88 -6.64
N GLY A 140 -15.17 4.65 -6.47
CA GLY A 140 -16.02 4.13 -7.53
C GLY A 140 -16.35 2.64 -7.47
N ALA A 141 -16.03 1.96 -6.37
CA ALA A 141 -16.52 0.60 -6.16
C ALA A 141 -18.02 0.57 -6.05
N ARG A 142 -18.65 -0.50 -6.56
CA ARG A 142 -20.10 -0.66 -6.61
C ARG A 142 -20.70 -0.95 -5.22
N ARG A 143 -19.96 -1.61 -4.33
CA ARG A 143 -20.44 -2.05 -3.00
C ARG A 143 -19.33 -1.88 -1.97
N SER A 144 -19.72 -1.62 -0.71
CA SER A 144 -18.80 -1.68 0.44
C SER A 144 -18.45 -3.12 0.79
N ASN A 145 -17.31 -3.32 1.45
CA ASN A 145 -17.04 -4.58 2.15
C ASN A 145 -17.86 -4.65 3.45
N PRO A 146 -18.21 -5.84 3.94
CA PRO A 146 -18.98 -6.00 5.18
C PRO A 146 -18.31 -5.40 6.41
N ASP A 147 -16.98 -5.40 6.47
CA ASP A 147 -16.17 -4.85 7.55
C ASP A 147 -15.92 -3.33 7.43
N GLY A 148 -16.46 -2.69 6.38
CA GLY A 148 -16.20 -1.28 6.07
C GLY A 148 -14.77 -0.96 5.59
N GLY A 149 -13.93 -1.98 5.43
CA GLY A 149 -12.61 -1.90 4.84
C GLY A 149 -12.66 -1.83 3.31
N ILE A 150 -11.47 -1.71 2.70
CA ILE A 150 -11.29 -1.86 1.25
C ILE A 150 -10.30 -2.99 0.97
N SER A 151 -10.45 -3.64 -0.16
CA SER A 151 -9.57 -4.76 -0.51
C SER A 151 -8.22 -4.30 -1.06
N LEU A 152 -7.53 -3.48 -0.27
CA LEU A 152 -6.14 -3.03 -0.45
C LEU A 152 -5.32 -3.46 0.77
N HIS A 153 -4.18 -4.10 0.52
CA HIS A 153 -3.35 -4.69 1.55
C HIS A 153 -1.88 -4.34 1.34
N SER A 154 -1.23 -3.75 2.35
CA SER A 154 0.23 -3.52 2.37
C SER A 154 0.92 -4.86 2.58
N TYR A 155 1.13 -5.60 1.48
CA TYR A 155 1.52 -7.01 1.49
C TYR A 155 2.97 -7.21 1.92
N ARG A 156 3.90 -6.40 1.36
CA ARG A 156 5.34 -6.61 1.59
C ARG A 156 6.06 -5.29 1.76
N VAL A 157 7.01 -5.30 2.70
CA VAL A 157 7.99 -4.23 2.90
C VAL A 157 9.38 -4.84 2.83
N ASP A 158 10.29 -4.24 2.04
CA ASP A 158 11.62 -4.76 1.80
C ASP A 158 12.64 -3.60 1.80
N PHE A 159 13.65 -3.69 2.65
CA PHE A 159 14.68 -2.66 2.80
C PHE A 159 15.94 -3.21 3.49
N ILE A 160 17.06 -2.48 3.36
CA ILE A 160 18.28 -2.78 4.11
C ILE A 160 18.24 -2.07 5.46
N HIS A 161 18.43 -2.79 6.55
CA HIS A 161 18.43 -2.19 7.89
C HIS A 161 19.51 -1.11 8.02
N PRO A 162 19.16 0.14 8.42
CA PRO A 162 20.09 1.28 8.32
C PRO A 162 21.34 1.21 9.20
N VAL A 163 21.36 0.30 10.16
CA VAL A 163 22.50 0.10 11.07
C VAL A 163 23.17 -1.27 10.84
N ARG A 164 22.38 -2.36 10.90
CA ARG A 164 22.92 -3.74 10.78
C ARG A 164 23.32 -4.12 9.37
N ARG A 165 22.88 -3.35 8.36
CA ARG A 165 23.16 -3.60 6.93
C ARG A 165 22.63 -4.95 6.40
N GLU A 166 21.75 -5.59 7.11
CA GLU A 166 21.05 -6.80 6.68
C GLU A 166 19.75 -6.45 5.95
N ARG A 167 19.36 -7.27 4.99
CA ARG A 167 18.08 -7.12 4.30
C ARG A 167 16.94 -7.56 5.20
N ILE A 168 15.95 -6.72 5.33
CA ILE A 168 14.70 -7.01 6.05
C ILE A 168 13.58 -7.12 5.04
N VAL A 169 12.94 -8.27 5.00
CA VAL A 169 11.73 -8.53 4.23
C VAL A 169 10.63 -8.95 5.20
N VAL A 170 9.55 -8.20 5.20
CA VAL A 170 8.36 -8.51 6.00
C VAL A 170 7.17 -8.66 5.08
N THR A 171 6.53 -9.80 5.10
CA THR A 171 5.27 -10.07 4.40
C THR A 171 4.14 -10.15 5.42
N ALA A 172 3.10 -9.35 5.23
CA ALA A 172 1.92 -9.38 6.07
C ALA A 172 0.94 -10.46 5.56
N PRO A 173 0.36 -11.30 6.44
CA PRO A 173 -0.69 -12.21 6.03
C PRO A 173 -1.92 -11.43 5.59
N VAL A 174 -2.58 -11.90 4.53
CA VAL A 174 -3.83 -11.29 4.06
C VAL A 174 -4.97 -11.48 5.08
N PRO A 175 -6.01 -10.62 5.06
CA PRO A 175 -7.18 -10.77 5.92
C PRO A 175 -7.82 -12.17 5.76
N LYS A 176 -8.07 -12.86 6.88
CA LYS A 176 -8.57 -14.24 6.88
C LYS A 176 -10.08 -14.33 6.71
N GLU A 177 -10.80 -13.29 7.07
CA GLU A 177 -12.25 -13.22 7.09
C GLU A 177 -12.88 -13.07 5.71
N ASP A 178 -12.11 -12.69 4.69
CA ASP A 178 -12.56 -12.58 3.30
C ASP A 178 -12.08 -13.79 2.47
N ASN A 179 -13.01 -14.64 2.08
CA ASN A 179 -12.74 -15.83 1.27
C ASN A 179 -12.01 -15.53 -0.05
N LEU A 180 -12.20 -14.32 -0.60
CA LEU A 180 -11.55 -13.89 -1.83
C LEU A 180 -10.05 -13.69 -1.62
N TRP A 181 -9.66 -13.09 -0.48
CA TRP A 181 -8.25 -13.03 -0.09
C TRP A 181 -7.64 -14.42 0.10
N ALA A 182 -8.36 -15.32 0.77
CA ALA A 182 -7.90 -16.70 0.97
C ALA A 182 -7.73 -17.45 -0.35
N PHE A 183 -8.63 -17.24 -1.32
CA PHE A 183 -8.55 -17.80 -2.67
C PHE A 183 -7.25 -17.38 -3.37
N PHE A 184 -7.00 -16.08 -3.46
CA PHE A 184 -5.80 -15.59 -4.13
C PHE A 184 -4.51 -15.89 -3.37
N ALA A 185 -4.52 -15.84 -2.04
CA ALA A 185 -3.33 -16.14 -1.23
C ALA A 185 -2.84 -17.59 -1.45
N ARG A 186 -3.74 -18.55 -1.60
CA ARG A 186 -3.38 -19.94 -1.90
C ARG A 186 -2.67 -20.09 -3.25
N GLN A 187 -3.00 -19.25 -4.22
CA GLN A 187 -2.41 -19.31 -5.56
C GLN A 187 -1.08 -18.56 -5.66
N PHE A 188 -0.90 -17.45 -4.92
CA PHE A 188 0.17 -16.47 -5.20
C PHE A 188 1.10 -16.17 -4.02
N SER A 189 0.76 -16.54 -2.77
CA SER A 189 1.60 -16.27 -1.59
C SER A 189 2.97 -16.97 -1.61
N LEU A 190 3.16 -17.96 -2.47
CA LEU A 190 4.41 -18.70 -2.62
C LEU A 190 5.29 -18.20 -3.78
N LEU A 191 4.83 -17.21 -4.55
CA LEU A 191 5.63 -16.68 -5.64
C LEU A 191 6.67 -15.68 -5.09
N PRO A 192 7.96 -15.83 -5.42
CA PRO A 192 8.93 -14.80 -5.16
C PRO A 192 8.55 -13.55 -5.95
N CYS A 193 8.57 -12.37 -5.30
CA CYS A 193 8.40 -11.10 -6.01
C CYS A 193 9.66 -10.85 -6.83
N GLU A 194 9.65 -11.21 -8.10
CA GLU A 194 10.67 -10.84 -9.08
C GLU A 194 10.25 -9.53 -9.76
N PHE A 195 10.91 -8.44 -9.39
CA PHE A 195 11.03 -7.23 -10.18
C PHE A 195 12.50 -6.85 -10.31
#